data_6e1e5e3d0f967f72b04923ec8ffefb61
#
_entry.id   6e1e5e3d0f967f72b04923ec8ffefb61
#
_cell.length_a   1.000
_cell.length_b   1.000
_cell.length_c   1.000
_cell.angle_alpha   90.00
_cell.angle_beta   90.00
_cell.angle_gamma   90.00
#
_symmetry.space_group_name_H-M   'P 1'
#
loop_
_entity.id
_entity.type
_entity.pdbx_description
1 polymer ?
#
loop_
_entity_poly.entity_id
_entity_poly.type
_entity_poly.pdbx_seq_one_letter_code
_entity_poly.pdbx_strand_id
1 'polypeptide(L)'
;MSFPSTPPPDHPIGELHLPLPEEHVLPNRLQLLMIPDSRAPRVELRLIIPAAGRAFDEESMVGLAAATARLMTAGTRTRTSLQIEQEADRYGGALSVSANSETALLQAHCLSHYLPQMVELVTDVLLNPTFPPGEVEIDRANTLQRLRLQRTQPDFLADERLRKSLFGAHPYHRIAPDENALQQWRSEHLQAFYAQRYRPAGATLIVVGDFRVARLVRLLEAHLSAWQGELPHDKLPEPPSKPVEPGEQFVPREGSVQSHLMLGTLVPPRNAPDTLELLLGVSLLGSGTNSRLFRTVREQFGYAYSVSAQIDFYRRIGAFVAQAQTATENTRDALRQIQREIDCLLHEPLSEQELQATKNYLIGRHTLGWITLGGIADRFVQTVVHQLPMDYWHRYPEKVQAVSAEAVQQACARYLQLPLMSLVIVGDPALAEPA
;
A
#
# COMPACT_ATOMS: atom_id res chain seq x y z
N MET A 1 -4.60 -41.72 -15.91
CA MET A 1 -5.68 -40.80 -15.51
C MET A 1 -5.76 -39.73 -16.58
N SER A 2 -6.88 -39.64 -17.31
CA SER A 2 -7.09 -38.56 -18.28
C SER A 2 -7.42 -37.27 -17.52
N PHE A 3 -6.73 -36.18 -17.83
CA PHE A 3 -7.12 -34.86 -17.32
C PHE A 3 -8.52 -34.52 -17.86
N PRO A 4 -9.37 -33.85 -17.03
CA PRO A 4 -10.66 -33.36 -17.49
C PRO A 4 -10.44 -32.39 -18.67
N SER A 5 -11.16 -32.58 -19.75
CA SER A 5 -11.08 -31.73 -20.95
C SER A 5 -11.88 -30.42 -20.84
N THR A 6 -12.70 -30.31 -19.81
CA THR A 6 -13.51 -29.10 -19.52
C THR A 6 -13.21 -28.60 -18.12
N PRO A 7 -13.14 -27.26 -17.90
CA PRO A 7 -13.03 -26.71 -16.57
C PRO A 7 -14.23 -27.12 -15.71
N PRO A 8 -14.07 -27.18 -14.36
CA PRO A 8 -15.22 -27.44 -13.50
C PRO A 8 -16.26 -26.31 -13.68
N PRO A 9 -17.56 -26.64 -13.53
CA PRO A 9 -18.60 -25.62 -13.64
C PRO A 9 -18.42 -24.54 -12.59
N ASP A 10 -18.73 -23.30 -12.98
CA ASP A 10 -18.75 -22.18 -12.05
C ASP A 10 -19.82 -22.40 -10.98
N HIS A 11 -19.42 -22.29 -9.72
CA HIS A 11 -20.33 -22.28 -8.59
C HIS A 11 -20.41 -20.87 -8.01
N PRO A 12 -21.60 -20.39 -7.62
CA PRO A 12 -21.73 -19.13 -6.92
C PRO A 12 -20.93 -19.19 -5.62
N ILE A 13 -20.22 -18.11 -5.32
CA ILE A 13 -19.53 -17.94 -4.04
C ILE A 13 -20.61 -17.90 -2.96
N GLY A 14 -20.58 -18.84 -2.02
CA GLY A 14 -21.55 -18.88 -0.89
C GLY A 14 -21.49 -17.62 -0.03
N GLU A 15 -22.52 -17.42 0.80
CA GLU A 15 -22.54 -16.28 1.74
C GLU A 15 -21.32 -16.31 2.66
N LEU A 16 -20.58 -15.21 2.66
CA LEU A 16 -19.42 -15.04 3.50
C LEU A 16 -19.86 -14.31 4.78
N HIS A 17 -19.91 -15.01 5.90
CA HIS A 17 -20.14 -14.38 7.19
C HIS A 17 -18.85 -13.72 7.68
N LEU A 18 -18.75 -12.42 7.46
CA LEU A 18 -17.61 -11.64 7.88
C LEU A 18 -17.81 -11.14 9.32
N PRO A 19 -16.82 -11.27 10.21
CA PRO A 19 -16.92 -10.74 11.55
C PRO A 19 -16.86 -9.21 11.54
N LEU A 20 -17.73 -8.57 12.33
CA LEU A 20 -17.58 -7.16 12.69
C LEU A 20 -16.66 -7.04 13.91
N PRO A 21 -15.83 -6.00 14.01
CA PRO A 21 -14.97 -5.82 15.16
C PRO A 21 -15.76 -5.39 16.39
N GLU A 22 -15.36 -5.87 17.56
CA GLU A 22 -15.71 -5.26 18.83
C GLU A 22 -14.79 -4.06 19.05
N GLU A 23 -15.41 -2.87 19.24
CA GLU A 23 -14.68 -1.62 19.41
C GLU A 23 -14.53 -1.28 20.89
N HIS A 24 -13.35 -0.81 21.28
CA HIS A 24 -13.07 -0.31 22.62
C HIS A 24 -12.04 0.83 22.55
N VAL A 25 -12.12 1.78 23.48
CA VAL A 25 -11.15 2.88 23.57
C VAL A 25 -10.49 2.83 24.95
N LEU A 26 -9.17 2.69 24.96
CA LEU A 26 -8.39 2.71 26.20
C LEU A 26 -8.35 4.12 26.83
N PRO A 27 -8.06 4.25 28.13
CA PRO A 27 -7.97 5.56 28.80
C PRO A 27 -6.97 6.53 28.18
N ASN A 28 -5.92 6.03 27.52
CA ASN A 28 -4.94 6.80 26.76
C ASN A 28 -5.40 7.16 25.32
N ARG A 29 -6.66 6.87 24.98
CA ARG A 29 -7.33 7.12 23.69
C ARG A 29 -6.82 6.26 22.52
N LEU A 30 -6.10 5.17 22.80
CA LEU A 30 -5.85 4.13 21.80
C LEU A 30 -7.17 3.44 21.47
N GLN A 31 -7.53 3.41 20.19
CA GLN A 31 -8.68 2.65 19.70
C GLN A 31 -8.31 1.18 19.52
N LEU A 32 -9.16 0.28 19.99
CA LEU A 32 -9.03 -1.16 19.77
C LEU A 32 -10.13 -1.65 18.83
N LEU A 33 -9.76 -2.41 17.80
CA LEU A 33 -10.67 -3.17 16.95
C LEU A 33 -10.36 -4.65 17.15
N MET A 34 -11.25 -5.39 17.79
CA MET A 34 -11.02 -6.77 18.21
C MET A 34 -11.95 -7.72 17.47
N ILE A 35 -11.37 -8.70 16.79
CA ILE A 35 -12.07 -9.70 16.00
C ILE A 35 -11.71 -11.09 16.54
N PRO A 36 -12.46 -11.64 17.52
CA PRO A 36 -12.25 -12.99 18.00
C PRO A 36 -12.52 -14.02 16.89
N ASP A 37 -11.54 -14.88 16.63
CA ASP A 37 -11.62 -15.92 15.62
C ASP A 37 -10.75 -17.13 16.03
N SER A 38 -11.39 -18.20 16.47
CA SER A 38 -10.72 -19.41 16.96
C SER A 38 -10.45 -20.48 15.90
N ARG A 39 -10.56 -20.16 14.60
CA ARG A 39 -10.29 -21.13 13.52
C ARG A 39 -8.84 -21.64 13.53
N ALA A 40 -7.92 -20.86 14.07
CA ALA A 40 -6.53 -21.23 14.27
C ALA A 40 -6.04 -20.74 15.62
N PRO A 41 -5.13 -21.46 16.33
CA PRO A 41 -4.56 -21.04 17.61
C PRO A 41 -3.50 -19.93 17.42
N ARG A 42 -3.88 -18.84 16.79
CA ARG A 42 -3.00 -17.73 16.38
C ARG A 42 -3.68 -16.39 16.62
N VAL A 43 -2.88 -15.35 16.86
CA VAL A 43 -3.33 -13.97 16.98
C VAL A 43 -2.47 -13.08 16.09
N GLU A 44 -3.13 -12.17 15.37
CA GLU A 44 -2.54 -11.11 14.56
C GLU A 44 -2.77 -9.77 15.25
N LEU A 45 -1.74 -8.93 15.30
CA LEU A 45 -1.80 -7.57 15.80
C LEU A 45 -1.34 -6.61 14.72
N ARG A 46 -2.09 -5.52 14.52
CA ARG A 46 -1.75 -4.42 13.60
C ARG A 46 -1.97 -3.10 14.33
N LEU A 47 -0.90 -2.40 14.70
CA LEU A 47 -1.00 -1.07 15.30
C LEU A 47 -0.71 -0.03 14.24
N ILE A 48 -1.70 0.80 13.93
CA ILE A 48 -1.61 1.92 13.00
C ILE A 48 -1.35 3.18 13.80
N ILE A 49 -0.25 3.86 13.51
CA ILE A 49 0.12 5.14 14.13
C ILE A 49 0.02 6.22 13.05
N PRO A 50 -0.98 7.11 13.10
CA PRO A 50 -1.16 8.16 12.12
C PRO A 50 -0.07 9.23 12.24
N ALA A 51 0.13 10.02 11.18
CA ALA A 51 1.11 11.09 11.11
C ALA A 51 2.57 10.68 11.42
N ALA A 52 2.89 9.38 11.26
CA ALA A 52 4.22 8.81 11.47
C ALA A 52 4.82 8.23 10.17
N GLY A 53 4.28 8.60 9.01
CA GLY A 53 4.73 8.17 7.69
C GLY A 53 5.68 9.16 7.03
N ARG A 54 6.22 8.75 5.86
CA ARG A 54 7.23 9.50 5.08
C ARG A 54 6.82 10.90 4.65
N ALA A 55 5.51 11.15 4.51
CA ALA A 55 5.02 12.47 4.16
C ALA A 55 5.22 13.52 5.28
N PHE A 56 5.49 13.05 6.48
CA PHE A 56 5.76 13.90 7.65
C PHE A 56 7.26 14.08 7.94
N ASP A 57 8.14 13.56 7.08
CA ASP A 57 9.56 13.88 7.15
C ASP A 57 9.78 15.36 6.87
N GLU A 58 10.68 16.00 7.61
CA GLU A 58 11.21 17.30 7.23
C GLU A 58 11.96 17.19 5.90
N GLU A 59 11.96 18.25 5.11
CA GLU A 59 12.58 18.26 3.78
C GLU A 59 14.08 17.90 3.82
N SER A 60 14.77 18.34 4.87
CA SER A 60 16.18 18.03 5.12
C SER A 60 16.43 16.59 5.60
N MET A 61 15.38 15.84 5.98
CA MET A 61 15.47 14.51 6.62
C MET A 61 14.60 13.45 5.94
N VAL A 62 14.36 13.58 4.63
CA VAL A 62 13.53 12.64 3.86
C VAL A 62 14.02 11.20 4.01
N GLY A 63 13.11 10.31 4.46
CA GLY A 63 13.34 8.90 4.75
C GLY A 63 13.49 8.58 6.24
N LEU A 64 13.50 9.61 7.12
CA LEU A 64 13.66 9.42 8.57
C LEU A 64 12.51 8.61 9.19
N ALA A 65 11.26 8.84 8.76
CA ALA A 65 10.10 8.07 9.23
C ALA A 65 10.27 6.56 8.98
N ALA A 66 10.72 6.20 7.77
CA ALA A 66 10.93 4.80 7.41
C ALA A 66 12.10 4.18 8.20
N ALA A 67 13.17 4.93 8.44
CA ALA A 67 14.29 4.48 9.27
C ALA A 67 13.86 4.33 10.73
N THR A 68 13.13 5.30 11.28
CA THR A 68 12.60 5.23 12.65
C THR A 68 11.72 3.99 12.84
N ALA A 69 10.78 3.76 11.96
CA ALA A 69 9.92 2.58 12.02
C ALA A 69 10.76 1.28 12.02
N ARG A 70 11.65 1.12 11.05
CA ARG A 70 12.50 -0.08 10.90
C ARG A 70 13.38 -0.34 12.11
N LEU A 71 13.97 0.70 12.67
CA LEU A 71 14.94 0.62 13.77
C LEU A 71 14.31 0.55 15.17
N MET A 72 12.98 0.58 15.29
CA MET A 72 12.33 0.31 16.58
C MET A 72 12.65 -1.09 17.12
N THR A 73 12.84 -2.07 16.22
CA THR A 73 13.24 -3.43 16.60
C THR A 73 14.74 -3.63 16.69
N ALA A 74 15.55 -2.61 16.45
CA ALA A 74 17.00 -2.69 16.52
C ALA A 74 17.55 -2.74 17.97
N GLY A 75 16.72 -2.43 18.96
CA GLY A 75 17.02 -2.57 20.38
C GLY A 75 16.10 -1.73 21.25
N THR A 76 15.83 -2.24 22.44
CA THR A 76 15.12 -1.55 23.51
C THR A 76 16.03 -1.30 24.70
N ARG A 77 15.48 -0.71 25.78
CA ARG A 77 16.23 -0.57 27.04
C ARG A 77 16.61 -1.89 27.69
N THR A 78 15.89 -2.97 27.36
CA THR A 78 16.03 -4.29 28.02
C THR A 78 16.42 -5.41 27.07
N ARG A 79 16.31 -5.18 25.74
CA ARG A 79 16.54 -6.22 24.72
C ARG A 79 17.41 -5.72 23.58
N THR A 80 18.31 -6.55 23.10
CA THR A 80 19.00 -6.36 21.83
C THR A 80 18.11 -6.76 20.66
N SER A 81 18.46 -6.38 19.42
CA SER A 81 17.78 -6.82 18.19
C SER A 81 17.63 -8.34 18.14
N LEU A 82 18.73 -9.05 18.35
CA LEU A 82 18.73 -10.53 18.35
C LEU A 82 17.79 -11.13 19.40
N GLN A 83 17.70 -10.54 20.59
CA GLN A 83 16.78 -11.02 21.63
C GLN A 83 15.31 -10.80 21.24
N ILE A 84 15.00 -9.66 20.61
CA ILE A 84 13.65 -9.37 20.09
C ILE A 84 13.24 -10.41 19.05
N GLU A 85 14.12 -10.73 18.10
CA GLU A 85 13.88 -11.74 17.07
C GLU A 85 13.71 -13.14 17.69
N GLN A 86 14.62 -13.55 18.58
CA GLN A 86 14.56 -14.85 19.23
C GLN A 86 13.32 -15.04 20.11
N GLU A 87 12.85 -13.99 20.79
CA GLU A 87 11.61 -14.05 21.56
C GLU A 87 10.39 -14.18 20.63
N ALA A 88 10.32 -13.40 19.57
CA ALA A 88 9.25 -13.50 18.57
C ALA A 88 9.19 -14.90 17.94
N ASP A 89 10.33 -15.46 17.54
CA ASP A 89 10.45 -16.82 17.01
C ASP A 89 9.98 -17.88 18.02
N ARG A 90 10.37 -17.74 19.30
CA ARG A 90 9.93 -18.63 20.38
C ARG A 90 8.41 -18.64 20.55
N TYR A 91 7.75 -17.51 20.28
CA TYR A 91 6.29 -17.41 20.34
C TYR A 91 5.61 -17.91 19.07
N GLY A 92 6.35 -18.48 18.12
CA GLY A 92 5.87 -18.95 16.82
C GLY A 92 5.37 -17.79 15.95
N GLY A 93 6.03 -16.65 16.04
CA GLY A 93 5.56 -15.42 15.45
C GLY A 93 6.66 -14.54 14.85
N ALA A 94 6.30 -13.29 14.60
CA ALA A 94 7.21 -12.25 14.15
C ALA A 94 6.73 -10.88 14.64
N LEU A 95 7.65 -9.93 14.67
CA LEU A 95 7.38 -8.52 14.97
C LEU A 95 8.13 -7.64 13.98
N SER A 96 7.44 -6.69 13.35
CA SER A 96 8.05 -5.71 12.46
C SER A 96 7.36 -4.37 12.55
N VAL A 97 8.08 -3.30 12.21
CA VAL A 97 7.52 -1.95 12.11
C VAL A 97 7.94 -1.35 10.78
N SER A 98 7.00 -0.77 10.07
CA SER A 98 7.22 -0.12 8.77
C SER A 98 6.51 1.22 8.71
N ALA A 99 6.89 2.08 7.79
CA ALA A 99 6.18 3.33 7.52
C ALA A 99 5.82 3.43 6.03
N ASN A 100 4.55 3.72 5.77
CA ASN A 100 4.07 4.11 4.44
C ASN A 100 4.14 5.64 4.26
N SER A 101 3.35 6.19 3.35
CA SER A 101 3.33 7.65 3.15
C SER A 101 2.84 8.42 4.37
N GLU A 102 1.83 7.91 5.10
CA GLU A 102 1.13 8.70 6.13
C GLU A 102 1.16 8.09 7.52
N THR A 103 1.36 6.78 7.63
CA THR A 103 1.28 6.06 8.90
C THR A 103 2.49 5.19 9.13
N ALA A 104 2.84 4.94 10.39
CA ALA A 104 3.63 3.77 10.76
C ALA A 104 2.68 2.61 11.09
N LEU A 105 3.10 1.41 10.74
CA LEU A 105 2.39 0.16 10.98
C LEU A 105 3.31 -0.82 11.71
N LEU A 106 2.98 -1.12 12.97
CA LEU A 106 3.58 -2.22 13.70
C LEU A 106 2.72 -3.47 13.44
N GLN A 107 3.36 -4.53 13.04
CA GLN A 107 2.74 -5.83 12.76
C GLN A 107 3.38 -6.88 13.64
N ALA A 108 2.57 -7.65 14.34
CA ALA A 108 3.03 -8.80 15.09
C ALA A 108 2.02 -9.95 14.96
N HIS A 109 2.52 -11.16 15.12
CA HIS A 109 1.68 -12.34 15.27
C HIS A 109 2.35 -13.36 16.17
N CYS A 110 1.55 -14.22 16.77
CA CYS A 110 2.04 -15.32 17.61
C CYS A 110 1.00 -16.43 17.73
N LEU A 111 1.41 -17.56 18.31
CA LEU A 111 0.44 -18.53 18.80
C LEU A 111 -0.34 -17.96 19.97
N SER A 112 -1.65 -18.26 20.08
CA SER A 112 -2.58 -17.71 21.09
C SER A 112 -2.07 -17.89 22.52
N HIS A 113 -1.40 -19.01 22.78
CA HIS A 113 -0.83 -19.32 24.09
C HIS A 113 0.21 -18.28 24.55
N TYR A 114 0.95 -17.69 23.60
CA TYR A 114 2.00 -16.70 23.86
C TYR A 114 1.54 -15.24 23.70
N LEU A 115 0.23 -15.00 23.54
CA LEU A 115 -0.30 -13.64 23.39
C LEU A 115 0.16 -12.68 24.51
N PRO A 116 0.16 -13.05 25.81
CA PRO A 116 0.64 -12.14 26.85
C PRO A 116 2.11 -11.75 26.68
N GLN A 117 2.98 -12.71 26.34
CA GLN A 117 4.41 -12.46 26.11
C GLN A 117 4.65 -11.63 24.84
N MET A 118 3.89 -11.89 23.76
CA MET A 118 3.96 -11.08 22.56
C MET A 118 3.49 -9.64 22.83
N VAL A 119 2.45 -9.42 23.62
CA VAL A 119 2.01 -8.08 24.03
C VAL A 119 3.10 -7.38 24.85
N GLU A 120 3.76 -8.06 25.76
CA GLU A 120 4.93 -7.52 26.51
C GLU A 120 6.06 -7.10 25.54
N LEU A 121 6.43 -7.96 24.59
CA LEU A 121 7.48 -7.68 23.61
C LEU A 121 7.10 -6.49 22.72
N VAL A 122 5.87 -6.47 22.18
CA VAL A 122 5.33 -5.36 21.39
C VAL A 122 5.35 -4.05 22.18
N THR A 123 4.96 -4.12 23.45
CA THR A 123 4.96 -2.94 24.33
C THR A 123 6.38 -2.42 24.59
N ASP A 124 7.34 -3.30 24.82
CA ASP A 124 8.74 -2.88 25.03
C ASP A 124 9.32 -2.24 23.78
N VAL A 125 9.12 -2.83 22.60
CA VAL A 125 9.53 -2.23 21.30
C VAL A 125 8.81 -0.91 21.04
N LEU A 126 7.54 -0.80 21.40
CA LEU A 126 6.75 0.40 21.19
C LEU A 126 7.14 1.54 22.14
N LEU A 127 7.42 1.25 23.41
CA LEU A 127 7.61 2.29 24.44
C LEU A 127 9.09 2.59 24.75
N ASN A 128 9.99 1.66 24.51
CA ASN A 128 11.37 1.75 24.94
C ASN A 128 12.42 1.57 23.81
N PRO A 129 12.15 1.96 22.53
CA PRO A 129 13.17 1.83 21.50
C PRO A 129 14.35 2.75 21.80
N THR A 130 15.58 2.26 21.60
CA THR A 130 16.80 3.00 21.93
C THR A 130 17.52 3.58 20.71
N PHE A 131 17.24 3.05 19.52
CA PHE A 131 17.91 3.45 18.27
C PHE A 131 19.44 3.43 18.44
N PRO A 132 20.08 2.26 18.70
CA PRO A 132 21.50 2.19 18.97
C PRO A 132 22.32 2.82 17.84
N PRO A 133 23.33 3.70 18.12
CA PRO A 133 24.07 4.39 17.09
C PRO A 133 24.72 3.46 16.05
N GLY A 134 25.22 2.28 16.48
CA GLY A 134 25.79 1.28 15.57
C GLY A 134 24.77 0.73 14.59
N GLU A 135 23.54 0.44 15.06
CA GLU A 135 22.45 -0.05 14.19
C GLU A 135 21.96 1.03 13.23
N VAL A 136 21.91 2.28 13.67
CA VAL A 136 21.58 3.44 12.81
C VAL A 136 22.61 3.59 11.70
N GLU A 137 23.89 3.43 11.98
CA GLU A 137 24.97 3.50 10.99
C GLU A 137 24.89 2.37 9.96
N ILE A 138 24.65 1.13 10.43
CA ILE A 138 24.46 -0.04 9.57
C ILE A 138 23.23 0.15 8.67
N ASP A 139 22.09 0.57 9.21
CA ASP A 139 20.87 0.81 8.43
C ASP A 139 21.05 1.91 7.40
N ARG A 140 21.75 2.98 7.76
CA ARG A 140 22.09 4.09 6.87
C ARG A 140 22.94 3.62 5.69
N ALA A 141 24.00 2.87 5.94
CA ALA A 141 24.87 2.34 4.90
C ALA A 141 24.11 1.37 3.97
N ASN A 142 23.33 0.46 4.53
CA ASN A 142 22.51 -0.48 3.78
C ASN A 142 21.43 0.23 2.95
N THR A 143 20.82 1.28 3.50
CA THR A 143 19.78 2.05 2.80
C THR A 143 20.38 2.83 1.64
N LEU A 144 21.57 3.43 1.81
CA LEU A 144 22.28 4.12 0.74
C LEU A 144 22.64 3.15 -0.40
N GLN A 145 23.19 1.99 -0.07
CA GLN A 145 23.53 0.96 -1.06
C GLN A 145 22.28 0.50 -1.82
N ARG A 146 21.18 0.23 -1.11
CA ARG A 146 19.90 -0.17 -1.71
C ARG A 146 19.33 0.93 -2.63
N LEU A 147 19.37 2.18 -2.21
CA LEU A 147 18.90 3.31 -3.01
C LEU A 147 19.69 3.42 -4.32
N ARG A 148 21.02 3.32 -4.26
CA ARG A 148 21.88 3.32 -5.44
C ARG A 148 21.55 2.18 -6.39
N LEU A 149 21.32 0.97 -5.85
CA LEU A 149 20.88 -0.17 -6.66
C LEU A 149 19.49 0.06 -7.25
N GLN A 150 18.51 0.56 -6.49
CA GLN A 150 17.18 0.87 -7.00
C GLN A 150 17.23 1.90 -8.13
N ARG A 151 18.06 2.93 -8.05
CA ARG A 151 18.24 3.93 -9.10
C ARG A 151 18.94 3.41 -10.35
N THR A 152 19.43 2.17 -10.36
CA THR A 152 19.82 1.49 -11.60
C THR A 152 18.65 0.80 -12.30
N GLN A 153 17.50 0.66 -11.66
CA GLN A 153 16.33 -0.03 -12.19
C GLN A 153 15.41 0.96 -12.94
N PRO A 154 15.03 0.68 -14.20
CA PRO A 154 14.19 1.59 -14.98
C PRO A 154 12.82 1.85 -14.40
N ASP A 155 12.21 0.83 -13.79
CA ASP A 155 10.89 0.92 -13.12
C ASP A 155 10.92 1.87 -11.93
N PHE A 156 11.98 1.80 -11.12
CA PHE A 156 12.16 2.72 -10.00
C PHE A 156 12.34 4.17 -10.45
N LEU A 157 13.17 4.40 -11.48
CA LEU A 157 13.38 5.73 -12.07
C LEU A 157 12.06 6.30 -12.64
N ALA A 158 11.28 5.44 -13.30
CA ALA A 158 9.99 5.83 -13.85
C ALA A 158 9.00 6.21 -12.75
N ASP A 159 8.90 5.42 -11.66
CA ASP A 159 8.00 5.72 -10.54
C ASP A 159 8.44 7.00 -9.80
N GLU A 160 9.76 7.16 -9.51
CA GLU A 160 10.30 8.37 -8.85
C GLU A 160 9.96 9.62 -9.68
N ARG A 161 10.14 9.56 -11.00
CA ARG A 161 9.83 10.67 -11.90
C ARG A 161 8.32 10.89 -12.02
N LEU A 162 7.53 9.83 -12.18
CA LEU A 162 6.06 9.94 -12.26
C LEU A 162 5.48 10.56 -10.99
N ARG A 163 5.88 10.08 -9.80
CA ARG A 163 5.41 10.67 -8.53
C ARG A 163 5.75 12.15 -8.44
N LYS A 164 6.94 12.55 -8.88
CA LYS A 164 7.32 13.96 -8.93
C LYS A 164 6.41 14.75 -9.87
N SER A 165 6.07 14.20 -11.02
CA SER A 165 5.20 14.84 -12.00
C SER A 165 3.75 14.95 -11.53
N LEU A 166 3.26 13.94 -10.81
CA LEU A 166 1.92 13.94 -10.25
C LEU A 166 1.78 14.93 -9.09
N PHE A 167 2.72 14.92 -8.15
CA PHE A 167 2.58 15.60 -6.86
C PHE A 167 3.41 16.87 -6.71
N GLY A 168 4.37 17.14 -7.59
CA GLY A 168 5.24 18.30 -7.50
C GLY A 168 6.04 18.36 -6.19
N ALA A 169 5.84 19.42 -5.42
CA ALA A 169 6.46 19.60 -4.09
C ALA A 169 5.67 18.92 -2.96
N HIS A 170 4.45 18.40 -3.22
CA HIS A 170 3.68 17.74 -2.17
C HIS A 170 4.37 16.45 -1.67
N PRO A 171 4.45 16.20 -0.35
CA PRO A 171 5.22 15.07 0.21
C PRO A 171 4.87 13.67 -0.30
N TYR A 172 3.73 13.48 -0.96
CA TYR A 172 3.37 12.19 -1.56
C TYR A 172 4.26 11.78 -2.74
N HIS A 173 5.08 12.71 -3.28
CA HIS A 173 6.09 12.33 -4.27
C HIS A 173 7.23 11.48 -3.68
N ARG A 174 7.41 11.47 -2.35
CA ARG A 174 8.55 10.84 -1.68
C ARG A 174 8.39 9.33 -1.62
N ILE A 175 8.99 8.62 -2.56
CA ILE A 175 9.00 7.14 -2.57
C ILE A 175 10.28 6.55 -1.98
N ALA A 176 11.34 7.34 -1.93
CA ALA A 176 12.65 6.96 -1.43
C ALA A 176 13.26 8.06 -0.54
N PRO A 177 14.27 7.73 0.27
CA PRO A 177 15.04 8.72 1.01
C PRO A 177 15.89 9.58 0.08
N ASP A 178 16.23 10.78 0.54
CA ASP A 178 17.25 11.62 -0.11
C ASP A 178 18.66 11.21 0.34
N GLU A 179 19.64 11.15 -0.58
CA GLU A 179 21.00 10.73 -0.24
C GLU A 179 21.73 11.70 0.70
N ASN A 180 21.47 13.01 0.58
CA ASN A 180 22.08 14.00 1.46
C ASN A 180 21.46 13.94 2.86
N ALA A 181 20.13 13.72 2.91
CA ALA A 181 19.43 13.50 4.18
C ALA A 181 19.96 12.24 4.90
N LEU A 182 20.15 11.13 4.16
CA LEU A 182 20.73 9.89 4.69
C LEU A 182 22.07 10.12 5.41
N GLN A 183 22.95 10.96 4.87
CA GLN A 183 24.25 11.25 5.48
C GLN A 183 24.14 11.97 6.83
N GLN A 184 23.03 12.65 7.07
CA GLN A 184 22.80 13.45 8.27
C GLN A 184 22.09 12.67 9.39
N TRP A 185 21.48 11.50 9.11
CA TRP A 185 20.76 10.74 10.12
C TRP A 185 21.68 10.33 11.29
N ARG A 186 21.19 10.52 12.49
CA ARG A 186 21.82 10.10 13.74
C ARG A 186 20.72 9.59 14.66
N SER A 187 21.09 8.83 15.67
CA SER A 187 20.19 8.29 16.68
C SER A 187 19.26 9.35 17.28
N GLU A 188 19.76 10.56 17.52
CA GLU A 188 19.01 11.67 18.09
C GLU A 188 17.85 12.12 17.19
N HIS A 189 18.03 12.09 15.87
CA HIS A 189 16.97 12.46 14.92
C HIS A 189 15.84 11.42 14.93
N LEU A 190 16.19 10.12 14.98
CA LEU A 190 15.19 9.04 15.09
C LEU A 190 14.44 9.13 16.43
N GLN A 191 15.15 9.37 17.53
CA GLN A 191 14.55 9.56 18.85
C GLN A 191 13.60 10.77 18.88
N ALA A 192 13.99 11.89 18.26
CA ALA A 192 13.15 13.08 18.17
C ALA A 192 11.88 12.82 17.34
N PHE A 193 12.02 12.19 16.16
CA PHE A 193 10.89 11.82 15.33
C PHE A 193 9.93 10.85 16.05
N TYR A 194 10.47 9.80 16.68
CA TYR A 194 9.70 8.87 17.49
C TYR A 194 8.97 9.60 18.63
N ALA A 195 9.68 10.41 19.41
CA ALA A 195 9.10 11.14 20.54
C ALA A 195 8.00 12.11 20.13
N GLN A 196 8.06 12.65 18.93
CA GLN A 196 7.02 13.54 18.39
C GLN A 196 5.81 12.77 17.84
N ARG A 197 6.04 11.66 17.11
CA ARG A 197 5.03 11.03 16.23
C ARG A 197 4.35 9.78 16.79
N TYR A 198 5.04 9.00 17.62
CA TYR A 198 4.50 7.74 18.11
C TYR A 198 3.63 7.96 19.35
N ARG A 199 2.36 8.30 19.12
CA ARG A 199 1.38 8.68 20.15
C ARG A 199 0.15 7.79 20.12
N PRO A 200 -0.49 7.53 21.30
CA PRO A 200 -1.69 6.66 21.35
C PRO A 200 -2.94 7.35 20.80
N ALA A 201 -3.06 8.67 20.98
CA ALA A 201 -4.21 9.40 20.50
C ALA A 201 -4.30 9.35 18.99
N GLY A 202 -5.42 8.86 18.45
CA GLY A 202 -5.65 8.64 17.03
C GLY A 202 -5.02 7.36 16.47
N ALA A 203 -4.22 6.62 17.27
CA ALA A 203 -3.75 5.30 16.88
C ALA A 203 -4.85 4.24 17.02
N THR A 204 -4.76 3.18 16.22
CA THR A 204 -5.70 2.06 16.24
C THR A 204 -4.95 0.75 16.29
N LEU A 205 -5.23 -0.09 17.27
CA LEU A 205 -4.75 -1.45 17.38
C LEU A 205 -5.85 -2.42 16.95
N ILE A 206 -5.59 -3.16 15.88
CA ILE A 206 -6.45 -4.23 15.36
C ILE A 206 -5.89 -5.54 15.88
N VAL A 207 -6.75 -6.37 16.50
CA VAL A 207 -6.37 -7.70 16.98
C VAL A 207 -7.36 -8.72 16.44
N VAL A 208 -6.83 -9.72 15.72
CA VAL A 208 -7.63 -10.78 15.09
C VAL A 208 -7.11 -12.14 15.54
N GLY A 209 -7.99 -13.05 15.96
CA GLY A 209 -7.58 -14.42 16.28
C GLY A 209 -8.18 -15.00 17.55
N ASP A 210 -7.52 -16.00 18.10
CA ASP A 210 -8.00 -16.78 19.23
C ASP A 210 -7.63 -16.11 20.58
N PHE A 211 -8.56 -15.31 21.08
CA PHE A 211 -8.46 -14.63 22.39
C PHE A 211 -9.84 -14.37 22.99
N ARG A 212 -9.85 -14.03 24.28
CA ARG A 212 -11.05 -13.55 24.99
C ARG A 212 -10.96 -12.04 25.15
N VAL A 213 -11.95 -11.30 24.62
CA VAL A 213 -11.97 -9.82 24.58
C VAL A 213 -11.69 -9.20 25.95
N ALA A 214 -12.45 -9.56 27.01
CA ALA A 214 -12.26 -8.99 28.33
C ALA A 214 -10.86 -9.26 28.95
N ARG A 215 -10.19 -10.35 28.56
CA ARG A 215 -8.82 -10.65 29.00
C ARG A 215 -7.82 -9.80 28.21
N LEU A 216 -8.03 -9.67 26.90
CA LEU A 216 -7.17 -8.87 26.02
C LEU A 216 -7.20 -7.39 26.43
N VAL A 217 -8.39 -6.80 26.65
CA VAL A 217 -8.53 -5.39 27.09
C VAL A 217 -7.73 -5.15 28.37
N ARG A 218 -7.92 -5.98 29.41
CA ARG A 218 -7.15 -5.84 30.68
C ARG A 218 -5.64 -5.97 30.48
N LEU A 219 -5.21 -6.88 29.58
CA LEU A 219 -3.79 -7.07 29.27
C LEU A 219 -3.22 -5.81 28.59
N LEU A 220 -3.92 -5.27 27.59
CA LEU A 220 -3.50 -4.07 26.86
C LEU A 220 -3.52 -2.84 27.77
N GLU A 221 -4.53 -2.67 28.63
CA GLU A 221 -4.56 -1.60 29.62
C GLU A 221 -3.37 -1.64 30.56
N ALA A 222 -3.03 -2.83 31.09
CA ALA A 222 -1.90 -2.99 31.98
C ALA A 222 -0.55 -2.62 31.32
N HIS A 223 -0.37 -2.98 30.05
CA HIS A 223 0.90 -2.78 29.36
C HIS A 223 1.02 -1.41 28.69
N LEU A 224 -0.08 -0.84 28.18
CA LEU A 224 -0.07 0.39 27.38
C LEU A 224 -0.50 1.65 28.17
N SER A 225 -0.80 1.55 29.47
CA SER A 225 -1.19 2.71 30.28
C SER A 225 -0.12 3.81 30.35
N ALA A 226 1.16 3.46 30.28
CA ALA A 226 2.28 4.41 30.24
C ALA A 226 2.45 5.10 28.89
N TRP A 227 1.84 4.61 27.82
CA TRP A 227 1.89 5.24 26.50
C TRP A 227 0.93 6.43 26.46
N GLN A 228 1.45 7.63 26.47
CA GLN A 228 0.69 8.87 26.58
C GLN A 228 1.09 9.87 25.49
N GLY A 229 0.22 10.81 25.25
CA GLY A 229 0.47 11.95 24.36
C GLY A 229 -0.60 12.17 23.31
N GLU A 230 -0.62 13.40 22.80
CA GLU A 230 -1.54 13.88 21.79
C GLU A 230 -1.02 13.62 20.37
N LEU A 231 -1.93 13.50 19.41
CA LEU A 231 -1.58 13.49 18.00
C LEU A 231 -0.95 14.85 17.63
N PRO A 232 0.16 14.86 16.89
CA PRO A 232 0.71 16.11 16.38
C PRO A 232 -0.32 16.92 15.58
N HIS A 233 -0.32 18.23 15.76
CA HIS A 233 -1.27 19.15 15.12
C HIS A 233 -0.92 19.52 13.67
N ASP A 234 0.28 19.18 13.21
CA ASP A 234 0.71 19.46 11.85
C ASP A 234 -0.09 18.66 10.83
N LYS A 235 -0.54 19.36 9.81
CA LYS A 235 -1.31 18.79 8.72
C LYS A 235 -0.45 18.79 7.46
N LEU A 236 -0.57 17.72 6.68
CA LEU A 236 -0.03 17.74 5.33
C LEU A 236 -0.73 18.84 4.51
N PRO A 237 0.00 19.51 3.60
CA PRO A 237 -0.62 20.42 2.63
C PRO A 237 -1.72 19.70 1.83
N GLU A 238 -2.60 20.46 1.17
CA GLU A 238 -3.56 19.85 0.26
C GLU A 238 -2.83 19.26 -0.95
N PRO A 239 -3.09 18.00 -1.31
CA PRO A 239 -2.52 17.44 -2.52
C PRO A 239 -3.08 18.14 -3.76
N PRO A 240 -2.31 18.24 -4.85
CA PRO A 240 -2.82 18.79 -6.10
C PRO A 240 -3.99 17.96 -6.61
N SER A 241 -4.96 18.62 -7.23
CA SER A 241 -6.15 17.96 -7.82
C SER A 241 -5.89 17.42 -9.23
N LYS A 242 -4.79 17.82 -9.86
CA LYS A 242 -4.34 17.41 -11.20
C LYS A 242 -2.83 17.21 -11.16
N PRO A 243 -2.26 16.40 -12.06
CA PRO A 243 -0.80 16.31 -12.23
C PRO A 243 -0.17 17.70 -12.37
N VAL A 244 0.94 17.89 -11.67
CA VAL A 244 1.66 19.18 -11.70
C VAL A 244 2.42 19.37 -13.02
N GLU A 245 2.94 18.27 -13.56
CA GLU A 245 3.65 18.24 -14.84
C GLU A 245 3.00 17.22 -15.78
N PRO A 246 1.88 17.54 -16.45
CA PRO A 246 1.27 16.67 -17.44
C PRO A 246 2.14 16.58 -18.70
N GLY A 247 1.90 15.54 -19.51
CA GLY A 247 2.62 15.32 -20.76
C GLY A 247 3.80 14.35 -20.64
N GLU A 248 4.53 14.21 -21.75
CA GLU A 248 5.63 13.25 -21.86
C GLU A 248 6.92 13.78 -21.23
N GLN A 249 7.60 12.91 -20.49
CA GLN A 249 8.88 13.15 -19.87
C GLN A 249 9.79 11.95 -20.16
N PHE A 250 10.98 12.22 -20.64
CA PHE A 250 11.94 11.21 -20.99
C PHE A 250 13.12 11.18 -20.01
N VAL A 251 13.43 9.98 -19.49
CA VAL A 251 14.60 9.74 -18.65
C VAL A 251 15.58 8.90 -19.44
N PRO A 252 16.72 9.47 -19.92
CA PRO A 252 17.64 8.79 -20.77
C PRO A 252 18.39 7.67 -20.03
N ARG A 253 18.52 6.51 -20.70
CA ARG A 253 19.34 5.40 -20.26
C ARG A 253 20.04 4.79 -21.48
N GLU A 254 21.24 5.29 -21.75
CA GLU A 254 22.05 4.88 -22.90
C GLU A 254 22.28 3.37 -22.95
N GLY A 255 22.13 2.78 -24.13
CA GLY A 255 22.33 1.36 -24.39
C GLY A 255 21.25 0.44 -23.80
N SER A 256 20.13 1.00 -23.35
CA SER A 256 19.03 0.19 -22.85
C SER A 256 18.31 -0.53 -24.00
N VAL A 257 18.28 -1.86 -23.94
CA VAL A 257 17.54 -2.69 -24.90
C VAL A 257 16.04 -2.82 -24.53
N GLN A 258 15.66 -2.30 -23.37
CA GLN A 258 14.28 -2.27 -22.88
C GLN A 258 13.94 -0.87 -22.38
N SER A 259 12.66 -0.54 -22.47
CA SER A 259 12.08 0.67 -21.92
C SER A 259 11.07 0.36 -20.85
N HIS A 260 10.91 1.29 -19.90
CA HIS A 260 9.83 1.27 -18.95
C HIS A 260 8.93 2.49 -19.16
N LEU A 261 7.63 2.22 -19.31
CA LEU A 261 6.60 3.22 -19.52
C LEU A 261 5.75 3.33 -18.27
N MET A 262 5.50 4.55 -17.80
CA MET A 262 4.50 4.83 -16.78
C MET A 262 3.63 6.01 -17.19
N LEU A 263 2.32 5.79 -17.24
CA LEU A 263 1.31 6.79 -17.51
C LEU A 263 0.43 6.95 -16.27
N GLY A 264 0.25 8.16 -15.77
CA GLY A 264 -0.51 8.37 -14.54
C GLY A 264 -1.26 9.67 -14.43
N THR A 265 -2.28 9.68 -13.60
CA THR A 265 -3.05 10.87 -13.23
C THR A 265 -3.54 10.76 -11.80
N LEU A 266 -4.01 11.88 -11.24
CA LEU A 266 -4.58 11.91 -9.90
C LEU A 266 -6.09 11.60 -9.96
N VAL A 267 -6.55 10.82 -9.00
CA VAL A 267 -7.92 10.35 -8.88
C VAL A 267 -8.43 10.56 -7.45
N PRO A 268 -9.75 10.49 -7.18
CA PRO A 268 -10.28 10.67 -5.84
C PRO A 268 -9.72 9.68 -4.81
N PRO A 269 -9.82 10.00 -3.50
CA PRO A 269 -9.45 9.08 -2.43
C PRO A 269 -10.39 7.87 -2.39
N ARG A 270 -9.96 6.81 -1.69
CA ARG A 270 -10.67 5.52 -1.67
C ARG A 270 -12.10 5.60 -1.12
N ASN A 271 -12.39 6.54 -0.25
CA ASN A 271 -13.71 6.75 0.34
C ASN A 271 -14.64 7.69 -0.46
N ALA A 272 -14.23 8.13 -1.65
CA ALA A 272 -15.09 8.93 -2.51
C ALA A 272 -16.24 8.10 -3.12
N PRO A 273 -17.39 8.72 -3.42
CA PRO A 273 -18.60 7.99 -3.81
C PRO A 273 -18.47 7.13 -5.07
N ASP A 274 -17.71 7.58 -6.07
CA ASP A 274 -17.55 6.93 -7.38
C ASP A 274 -16.23 6.15 -7.54
N THR A 275 -15.54 5.93 -6.41
CA THR A 275 -14.25 5.21 -6.44
C THR A 275 -14.41 3.73 -6.75
N LEU A 276 -15.55 3.12 -6.42
CA LEU A 276 -15.77 1.71 -6.70
C LEU A 276 -15.94 1.46 -8.20
N GLU A 277 -16.68 2.32 -8.88
CA GLU A 277 -16.86 2.31 -10.33
C GLU A 277 -15.53 2.51 -11.05
N LEU A 278 -14.73 3.47 -10.60
CA LEU A 278 -13.39 3.71 -11.11
C LEU A 278 -12.46 2.50 -10.89
N LEU A 279 -12.51 1.87 -9.71
CA LEU A 279 -11.76 0.65 -9.41
C LEU A 279 -12.12 -0.51 -10.34
N LEU A 280 -13.40 -0.66 -10.66
CA LEU A 280 -13.87 -1.66 -11.63
C LEU A 280 -13.28 -1.38 -13.01
N GLY A 281 -13.36 -0.14 -13.50
CA GLY A 281 -12.80 0.25 -14.79
C GLY A 281 -11.28 0.04 -14.87
N VAL A 282 -10.54 0.45 -13.85
CA VAL A 282 -9.09 0.23 -13.78
C VAL A 282 -8.74 -1.25 -13.67
N SER A 283 -9.54 -2.05 -12.95
CA SER A 283 -9.35 -3.50 -12.88
C SER A 283 -9.58 -4.16 -14.24
N LEU A 284 -10.63 -3.78 -14.94
CA LEU A 284 -10.93 -4.25 -16.29
C LEU A 284 -9.81 -3.88 -17.26
N LEU A 285 -9.27 -2.66 -17.12
CA LEU A 285 -8.18 -2.19 -17.96
C LEU A 285 -6.88 -2.98 -17.73
N GLY A 286 -6.45 -3.19 -16.48
CA GLY A 286 -5.08 -3.64 -16.22
C GLY A 286 -4.86 -4.62 -15.08
N SER A 287 -5.90 -5.22 -14.47
CA SER A 287 -5.71 -6.17 -13.36
C SER A 287 -5.87 -7.62 -13.79
N GLY A 288 -4.75 -8.37 -13.75
CA GLY A 288 -4.73 -9.80 -14.07
C GLY A 288 -4.66 -10.11 -15.56
N THR A 289 -4.64 -11.41 -15.87
CA THR A 289 -4.41 -11.92 -17.24
C THR A 289 -5.60 -11.72 -18.18
N ASN A 290 -6.80 -11.49 -17.66
CA ASN A 290 -8.00 -11.25 -18.47
C ASN A 290 -8.23 -9.74 -18.74
N SER A 291 -7.36 -8.87 -18.26
CA SER A 291 -7.47 -7.41 -18.48
C SER A 291 -7.21 -7.02 -19.93
N ARG A 292 -7.76 -5.88 -20.35
CA ARG A 292 -7.59 -5.37 -21.73
C ARG A 292 -6.13 -5.18 -22.09
N LEU A 293 -5.37 -4.52 -21.24
CA LEU A 293 -3.94 -4.29 -21.48
C LEU A 293 -3.15 -5.60 -21.62
N PHE A 294 -3.43 -6.59 -20.76
CA PHE A 294 -2.74 -7.87 -20.86
C PHE A 294 -3.05 -8.58 -22.19
N ARG A 295 -4.33 -8.68 -22.56
CA ARG A 295 -4.76 -9.34 -23.80
C ARG A 295 -4.25 -8.64 -25.04
N THR A 296 -4.33 -7.31 -25.11
CA THR A 296 -3.96 -6.58 -26.31
C THR A 296 -2.46 -6.32 -26.38
N VAL A 297 -1.85 -5.69 -25.39
CA VAL A 297 -0.45 -5.27 -25.46
C VAL A 297 0.51 -6.46 -25.37
N ARG A 298 0.20 -7.45 -24.50
CA ARG A 298 1.08 -8.59 -24.27
C ARG A 298 0.76 -9.79 -25.15
N GLU A 299 -0.50 -10.28 -25.18
CA GLU A 299 -0.83 -11.53 -25.89
C GLU A 299 -1.01 -11.32 -27.38
N GLN A 300 -1.79 -10.31 -27.79
CA GLN A 300 -2.13 -10.09 -29.18
C GLN A 300 -0.97 -9.48 -29.98
N PHE A 301 -0.34 -8.44 -29.45
CA PHE A 301 0.72 -7.70 -30.16
C PHE A 301 2.12 -8.10 -29.72
N GLY A 302 2.31 -8.71 -28.55
CA GLY A 302 3.62 -9.10 -28.04
C GLY A 302 4.55 -7.91 -27.72
N TYR A 303 4.00 -6.71 -27.54
CA TYR A 303 4.80 -5.50 -27.34
C TYR A 303 5.41 -5.39 -25.95
N ALA A 304 4.81 -6.00 -24.93
CA ALA A 304 5.28 -5.88 -23.56
C ALA A 304 5.46 -7.23 -22.86
N TYR A 305 6.53 -7.36 -22.08
CA TYR A 305 6.72 -8.49 -21.17
C TYR A 305 5.75 -8.42 -19.98
N SER A 306 5.59 -7.23 -19.42
CA SER A 306 4.63 -6.95 -18.37
C SER A 306 3.85 -5.67 -18.67
N VAL A 307 2.56 -5.68 -18.38
CA VAL A 307 1.69 -4.52 -18.48
C VAL A 307 0.60 -4.61 -17.43
N SER A 308 0.29 -3.50 -16.78
CA SER A 308 -0.74 -3.43 -15.74
C SER A 308 -1.28 -2.02 -15.55
N ALA A 309 -2.44 -1.93 -14.89
CA ALA A 309 -2.98 -0.65 -14.40
C ALA A 309 -3.54 -0.83 -13.00
N GLN A 310 -3.34 0.19 -12.15
CA GLN A 310 -3.76 0.18 -10.75
C GLN A 310 -4.03 1.58 -10.22
N ILE A 311 -4.61 1.68 -9.02
CA ILE A 311 -4.71 2.93 -8.26
C ILE A 311 -3.99 2.75 -6.93
N ASP A 312 -3.04 3.64 -6.67
CA ASP A 312 -2.38 3.76 -5.37
C ASP A 312 -3.11 4.82 -4.55
N PHE A 313 -3.73 4.39 -3.46
CA PHE A 313 -4.50 5.29 -2.62
C PHE A 313 -3.67 5.86 -1.48
N TYR A 314 -3.71 7.18 -1.36
CA TYR A 314 -3.38 7.94 -0.16
C TYR A 314 -4.68 8.30 0.56
N ARG A 315 -4.57 8.86 1.75
CA ARG A 315 -5.76 9.20 2.55
C ARG A 315 -6.67 10.23 1.88
N ARG A 316 -6.10 11.18 1.14
CA ARG A 316 -6.80 12.36 0.59
C ARG A 316 -6.89 12.36 -0.93
N ILE A 317 -6.21 11.46 -1.60
CA ILE A 317 -6.18 11.36 -3.06
C ILE A 317 -5.75 9.95 -3.46
N GLY A 318 -5.98 9.57 -4.72
CA GLY A 318 -5.40 8.41 -5.36
C GLY A 318 -4.52 8.81 -6.55
N ALA A 319 -3.66 7.90 -6.98
CA ALA A 319 -2.91 8.00 -8.21
C ALA A 319 -3.20 6.78 -9.09
N PHE A 320 -3.84 6.98 -10.22
CA PHE A 320 -3.92 5.98 -11.28
C PHE A 320 -2.56 5.85 -11.94
N VAL A 321 -2.11 4.62 -12.16
CA VAL A 321 -0.87 4.31 -12.86
C VAL A 321 -1.10 3.14 -13.79
N ALA A 322 -0.84 3.35 -15.09
CA ALA A 322 -0.66 2.29 -16.08
C ALA A 322 0.83 2.18 -16.40
N GLN A 323 1.36 0.96 -16.43
CA GLN A 323 2.79 0.73 -16.65
C GLN A 323 3.03 -0.44 -17.59
N ALA A 324 4.15 -0.39 -18.33
CA ALA A 324 4.59 -1.48 -19.18
C ALA A 324 6.12 -1.54 -19.26
N GLN A 325 6.64 -2.76 -19.37
CA GLN A 325 8.03 -3.04 -19.73
C GLN A 325 8.05 -3.64 -21.13
N THR A 326 8.80 -3.02 -22.04
CA THR A 326 8.80 -3.34 -23.48
C THR A 326 10.22 -3.35 -24.04
N ALA A 327 10.46 -4.04 -25.17
CA ALA A 327 11.68 -3.84 -25.94
C ALA A 327 11.72 -2.41 -26.47
N THR A 328 12.92 -1.83 -26.58
CA THR A 328 13.12 -0.44 -27.02
C THR A 328 12.40 -0.14 -28.35
N GLU A 329 12.48 -1.05 -29.31
CA GLU A 329 11.83 -0.94 -30.62
C GLU A 329 10.31 -0.88 -30.59
N ASN A 330 9.68 -1.51 -29.58
CA ASN A 330 8.22 -1.59 -29.43
C ASN A 330 7.63 -0.49 -28.53
N THR A 331 8.46 0.42 -27.99
CA THR A 331 8.05 1.37 -26.95
C THR A 331 6.89 2.26 -27.40
N ARG A 332 7.00 2.86 -28.58
CA ARG A 332 5.95 3.77 -29.09
C ARG A 332 4.68 3.01 -29.48
N ASP A 333 4.79 1.79 -29.99
CA ASP A 333 3.65 0.94 -30.32
C ASP A 333 2.89 0.48 -29.07
N ALA A 334 3.63 0.03 -28.04
CA ALA A 334 3.06 -0.30 -26.74
C ALA A 334 2.33 0.89 -26.12
N LEU A 335 2.95 2.08 -26.15
CA LEU A 335 2.32 3.30 -25.65
C LEU A 335 1.03 3.63 -26.40
N ARG A 336 1.06 3.62 -27.75
CA ARG A 336 -0.13 3.87 -28.55
C ARG A 336 -1.27 2.90 -28.21
N GLN A 337 -0.93 1.63 -28.03
CA GLN A 337 -1.93 0.62 -27.66
C GLN A 337 -2.49 0.82 -26.25
N ILE A 338 -1.64 1.16 -25.26
CA ILE A 338 -2.12 1.51 -23.91
C ILE A 338 -3.08 2.71 -23.94
N GLN A 339 -2.71 3.77 -24.66
CA GLN A 339 -3.56 4.95 -24.79
C GLN A 339 -4.88 4.63 -25.50
N ARG A 340 -4.86 3.78 -26.53
CA ARG A 340 -6.06 3.31 -27.22
C ARG A 340 -6.99 2.54 -26.30
N GLU A 341 -6.47 1.61 -25.49
CA GLU A 341 -7.32 0.86 -24.56
C GLU A 341 -7.94 1.75 -23.48
N ILE A 342 -7.21 2.78 -23.03
CA ILE A 342 -7.78 3.79 -22.14
C ILE A 342 -8.88 4.56 -22.88
N ASP A 343 -8.64 5.04 -24.08
CA ASP A 343 -9.62 5.79 -24.87
C ASP A 343 -10.89 4.97 -25.15
N CYS A 344 -10.75 3.69 -25.54
CA CYS A 344 -11.87 2.76 -25.68
C CYS A 344 -12.66 2.59 -24.37
N LEU A 345 -11.98 2.52 -23.22
CA LEU A 345 -12.66 2.45 -21.92
C LEU A 345 -13.50 3.70 -21.62
N LEU A 346 -13.06 4.86 -22.09
CA LEU A 346 -13.77 6.14 -21.87
C LEU A 346 -14.97 6.34 -22.80
N HIS A 347 -14.89 5.87 -24.05
CA HIS A 347 -15.80 6.29 -25.11
C HIS A 347 -16.62 5.15 -25.74
N GLU A 348 -16.17 3.90 -25.64
CA GLU A 348 -16.87 2.76 -26.21
C GLU A 348 -17.72 2.04 -25.15
N PRO A 349 -18.90 1.51 -25.51
CA PRO A 349 -19.74 0.75 -24.60
C PRO A 349 -18.98 -0.47 -24.02
N LEU A 350 -19.06 -0.66 -22.70
CA LEU A 350 -18.48 -1.83 -22.04
C LEU A 350 -19.32 -3.08 -22.31
N SER A 351 -18.66 -4.18 -22.61
CA SER A 351 -19.32 -5.48 -22.71
C SER A 351 -19.79 -5.95 -21.33
N GLU A 352 -21.06 -6.35 -21.22
CA GLU A 352 -21.62 -6.94 -20.00
C GLU A 352 -20.83 -8.17 -19.56
N GLN A 353 -20.38 -8.99 -20.51
CA GLN A 353 -19.58 -10.17 -20.21
C GLN A 353 -18.22 -9.81 -19.59
N GLU A 354 -17.55 -8.79 -20.12
CA GLU A 354 -16.26 -8.30 -19.61
C GLU A 354 -16.41 -7.68 -18.21
N LEU A 355 -17.45 -6.87 -18.03
CA LEU A 355 -17.76 -6.29 -16.73
C LEU A 355 -18.09 -7.36 -15.70
N GLN A 356 -18.91 -8.36 -16.05
CA GLN A 356 -19.26 -9.44 -15.12
C GLN A 356 -18.04 -10.29 -14.74
N ALA A 357 -17.14 -10.57 -15.69
CA ALA A 357 -15.87 -11.26 -15.40
C ALA A 357 -15.00 -10.47 -14.40
N THR A 358 -14.93 -9.14 -14.57
CA THR A 358 -14.19 -8.27 -13.67
C THR A 358 -14.83 -8.21 -12.27
N LYS A 359 -16.15 -8.13 -12.19
CA LYS A 359 -16.88 -8.21 -10.91
C LYS A 359 -16.59 -9.52 -10.18
N ASN A 360 -16.69 -10.64 -10.87
CA ASN A 360 -16.39 -11.97 -10.32
C ASN A 360 -14.94 -12.05 -9.81
N TYR A 361 -14.00 -11.53 -10.57
CA TYR A 361 -12.59 -11.47 -10.17
C TYR A 361 -12.38 -10.65 -8.87
N LEU A 362 -12.98 -9.46 -8.78
CA LEU A 362 -12.86 -8.60 -7.59
C LEU A 362 -13.52 -9.22 -6.35
N ILE A 363 -14.71 -9.81 -6.52
CA ILE A 363 -15.41 -10.51 -5.44
C ILE A 363 -14.61 -11.74 -5.00
N GLY A 364 -14.07 -12.52 -5.95
CA GLY A 364 -13.21 -13.66 -5.65
C GLY A 364 -11.97 -13.26 -4.85
N ARG A 365 -11.26 -12.22 -5.28
CA ARG A 365 -10.12 -11.66 -4.52
C ARG A 365 -10.52 -11.15 -3.15
N HIS A 366 -11.68 -10.52 -3.04
CA HIS A 366 -12.21 -10.09 -1.75
C HIS A 366 -12.43 -11.30 -0.84
N THR A 367 -13.11 -12.33 -1.32
CA THR A 367 -13.39 -13.56 -0.56
C THR A 367 -12.11 -14.23 -0.07
N LEU A 368 -11.11 -14.40 -0.95
CA LEU A 368 -9.81 -14.97 -0.59
C LEU A 368 -9.08 -14.20 0.51
N GLY A 369 -9.26 -12.88 0.57
CA GLY A 369 -8.66 -12.04 1.61
C GLY A 369 -9.17 -12.30 3.03
N TRP A 370 -10.29 -13.04 3.21
CA TRP A 370 -10.87 -13.38 4.51
C TRP A 370 -10.52 -14.79 5.02
N ILE A 371 -9.78 -15.55 4.22
CA ILE A 371 -9.42 -16.92 4.59
C ILE A 371 -8.44 -16.94 5.76
N THR A 372 -7.51 -16.00 5.81
CA THR A 372 -6.46 -15.93 6.83
C THR A 372 -6.73 -14.83 7.87
N LEU A 373 -6.31 -15.06 9.12
CA LEU A 373 -6.40 -14.04 10.18
C LEU A 373 -5.64 -12.76 9.80
N GLY A 374 -4.46 -12.89 9.17
CA GLY A 374 -3.70 -11.75 8.65
C GLY A 374 -4.46 -10.98 7.56
N GLY A 375 -5.12 -11.69 6.64
CA GLY A 375 -5.94 -11.06 5.59
C GLY A 375 -7.12 -10.28 6.18
N ILE A 376 -7.76 -10.80 7.25
CA ILE A 376 -8.80 -10.07 8.01
C ILE A 376 -8.21 -8.80 8.61
N ALA A 377 -7.09 -8.91 9.33
CA ALA A 377 -6.42 -7.78 9.95
C ALA A 377 -6.07 -6.69 8.92
N ASP A 378 -5.52 -7.07 7.75
CA ASP A 378 -5.14 -6.15 6.70
C ASP A 378 -6.35 -5.45 6.05
N ARG A 379 -7.55 -6.09 6.00
CA ARG A 379 -8.80 -5.42 5.59
C ARG A 379 -9.18 -4.30 6.55
N PHE A 380 -9.08 -4.53 7.85
CA PHE A 380 -9.35 -3.48 8.84
C PHE A 380 -8.26 -2.41 8.86
N VAL A 381 -7.00 -2.74 8.55
CA VAL A 381 -5.97 -1.70 8.29
C VAL A 381 -6.42 -0.78 7.14
N GLN A 382 -6.89 -1.34 6.01
CA GLN A 382 -7.40 -0.53 4.91
C GLN A 382 -8.62 0.32 5.32
N THR A 383 -9.53 -0.25 6.12
CA THR A 383 -10.70 0.47 6.66
C THR A 383 -10.27 1.70 7.45
N VAL A 384 -9.34 1.54 8.38
CA VAL A 384 -8.86 2.64 9.24
C VAL A 384 -8.07 3.68 8.44
N VAL A 385 -7.10 3.23 7.63
CA VAL A 385 -6.22 4.13 6.87
C VAL A 385 -7.01 4.98 5.88
N HIS A 386 -7.98 4.40 5.19
CA HIS A 386 -8.78 5.09 4.18
C HIS A 386 -10.12 5.62 4.71
N GLN A 387 -10.35 5.55 6.03
CA GLN A 387 -11.58 6.04 6.67
C GLN A 387 -12.85 5.47 6.01
N LEU A 388 -12.85 4.17 5.73
CA LEU A 388 -14.02 3.47 5.19
C LEU A 388 -15.01 3.16 6.32
N PRO A 389 -16.30 3.00 6.03
CA PRO A 389 -17.27 2.46 7.00
C PRO A 389 -16.84 1.08 7.51
N MET A 390 -17.10 0.77 8.78
CA MET A 390 -16.72 -0.54 9.37
C MET A 390 -17.39 -1.73 8.68
N ASP A 391 -18.55 -1.53 8.09
CA ASP A 391 -19.28 -2.52 7.29
C ASP A 391 -18.93 -2.50 5.79
N TYR A 392 -17.94 -1.71 5.38
CA TYR A 392 -17.57 -1.54 3.96
C TYR A 392 -17.33 -2.88 3.26
N TRP A 393 -16.57 -3.76 3.89
CA TRP A 393 -16.21 -5.05 3.30
C TRP A 393 -17.35 -6.05 3.27
N HIS A 394 -18.32 -5.93 4.20
CA HIS A 394 -19.54 -6.76 4.20
C HIS A 394 -20.41 -6.46 2.99
N ARG A 395 -20.54 -5.18 2.66
CA ARG A 395 -21.34 -4.70 1.53
C ARG A 395 -20.59 -4.72 0.21
N TYR A 396 -19.27 -5.01 0.23
CA TYR A 396 -18.43 -4.90 -0.95
C TYR A 396 -18.92 -5.80 -2.11
N PRO A 397 -19.23 -7.10 -1.93
CA PRO A 397 -19.72 -7.95 -3.01
C PRO A 397 -21.02 -7.43 -3.63
N GLU A 398 -21.98 -7.04 -2.80
CA GLU A 398 -23.28 -6.48 -3.24
C GLU A 398 -23.07 -5.17 -4.03
N LYS A 399 -22.28 -4.26 -3.49
CA LYS A 399 -21.95 -2.99 -4.16
C LYS A 399 -21.26 -3.21 -5.50
N VAL A 400 -20.30 -4.14 -5.59
CA VAL A 400 -19.62 -4.49 -6.84
C VAL A 400 -20.60 -5.05 -7.86
N GLN A 401 -21.52 -5.95 -7.45
CA GLN A 401 -22.52 -6.49 -8.37
C GLN A 401 -23.50 -5.43 -8.89
N ALA A 402 -23.85 -4.44 -8.08
CA ALA A 402 -24.80 -3.40 -8.42
C ALA A 402 -24.27 -2.34 -9.41
N VAL A 403 -22.95 -2.26 -9.63
CA VAL A 403 -22.35 -1.26 -10.53
C VAL A 403 -22.74 -1.54 -11.98
N SER A 404 -23.23 -0.53 -12.71
CA SER A 404 -23.56 -0.65 -14.14
C SER A 404 -22.36 -0.31 -15.03
N ALA A 405 -22.40 -0.74 -16.29
CA ALA A 405 -21.40 -0.43 -17.30
C ALA A 405 -21.28 1.09 -17.54
N GLU A 406 -22.42 1.78 -17.57
CA GLU A 406 -22.47 3.24 -17.74
C GLU A 406 -21.82 3.97 -16.56
N ALA A 407 -22.04 3.50 -15.33
CA ALA A 407 -21.43 4.10 -14.14
C ALA A 407 -19.90 3.93 -14.15
N VAL A 408 -19.38 2.77 -14.56
CA VAL A 408 -17.94 2.54 -14.75
C VAL A 408 -17.39 3.50 -15.80
N GLN A 409 -18.04 3.57 -16.97
CA GLN A 409 -17.59 4.43 -18.06
C GLN A 409 -17.59 5.92 -17.65
N GLN A 410 -18.65 6.40 -16.99
CA GLN A 410 -18.74 7.77 -16.50
C GLN A 410 -17.65 8.11 -15.49
N ALA A 411 -17.35 7.22 -14.54
CA ALA A 411 -16.27 7.40 -13.58
C ALA A 411 -14.91 7.45 -14.28
N CYS A 412 -14.63 6.53 -15.21
CA CYS A 412 -13.40 6.52 -15.99
C CYS A 412 -13.26 7.78 -16.84
N ALA A 413 -14.30 8.19 -17.57
CA ALA A 413 -14.29 9.40 -18.40
C ALA A 413 -14.04 10.69 -17.59
N ARG A 414 -14.51 10.73 -16.34
CA ARG A 414 -14.27 11.87 -15.44
C ARG A 414 -12.81 11.99 -15.02
N TYR A 415 -12.14 10.88 -14.74
CA TYR A 415 -10.83 10.89 -14.08
C TYR A 415 -9.66 10.47 -14.95
N LEU A 416 -9.85 9.64 -15.98
CA LEU A 416 -8.76 9.07 -16.79
C LEU A 416 -8.56 9.79 -18.12
N GLN A 417 -8.60 11.11 -18.11
CA GLN A 417 -8.46 11.93 -19.33
C GLN A 417 -7.00 11.95 -19.80
N LEU A 418 -6.70 11.32 -20.93
CA LEU A 418 -5.35 11.21 -21.51
C LEU A 418 -4.57 12.54 -21.60
N PRO A 419 -5.17 13.67 -22.06
CA PRO A 419 -4.43 14.94 -22.17
C PRO A 419 -3.95 15.51 -20.82
N LEU A 420 -4.54 15.05 -19.71
CA LEU A 420 -4.17 15.48 -18.36
C LEU A 420 -3.19 14.53 -17.67
N MET A 421 -2.81 13.44 -18.32
CA MET A 421 -1.90 12.46 -17.71
C MET A 421 -0.44 12.89 -17.84
N SER A 422 0.38 12.49 -16.88
CA SER A 422 1.83 12.49 -16.96
C SER A 422 2.29 11.16 -17.54
N LEU A 423 3.17 11.20 -18.53
CA LEU A 423 3.82 10.04 -19.12
C LEU A 423 5.30 10.09 -18.82
N VAL A 424 5.86 9.02 -18.31
CA VAL A 424 7.32 8.87 -18.14
C VAL A 424 7.80 7.69 -18.98
N ILE A 425 8.83 7.92 -19.77
CA ILE A 425 9.55 6.89 -20.53
C ILE A 425 10.98 6.85 -20.02
N VAL A 426 11.42 5.70 -19.54
CA VAL A 426 12.82 5.42 -19.20
C VAL A 426 13.37 4.47 -20.25
N GLY A 427 14.39 4.89 -20.99
CA GLY A 427 14.92 4.06 -22.08
C GLY A 427 16.09 4.70 -22.84
N ASP A 428 16.45 4.10 -23.99
CA ASP A 428 17.52 4.60 -24.83
C ASP A 428 17.16 5.97 -25.43
N PRO A 429 18.10 6.95 -25.50
CA PRO A 429 17.88 8.27 -26.08
C PRO A 429 17.33 8.28 -27.51
N ALA A 430 17.59 7.23 -28.30
CA ALA A 430 16.97 7.08 -29.63
C ALA A 430 15.45 7.13 -29.63
N LEU A 431 14.79 6.87 -28.50
CA LEU A 431 13.33 6.99 -28.31
C LEU A 431 12.85 8.43 -28.09
N ALA A 432 13.75 9.37 -27.78
CA ALA A 432 13.39 10.77 -27.55
C ALA A 432 13.15 11.52 -28.87
N GLU A 433 13.65 11.00 -30.00
CA GLU A 433 13.37 11.57 -31.31
C GLU A 433 11.94 11.23 -31.74
N PRO A 434 11.10 12.22 -32.12
CA PRO A 434 9.81 11.94 -32.70
C PRO A 434 9.97 11.15 -34.01
N ALA A 435 9.24 10.05 -34.16
CA ALA A 435 9.22 9.25 -35.38
C ALA A 435 8.56 9.99 -36.54
#